data_ffda90e44496d0b0fe5aaa6d4e46f233
#
_entry.id   ffda90e44496d0b0fe5aaa6d4e46f233
#
_cell.length_a   1.000
_cell.length_b   1.000
_cell.length_c   1.000
_cell.angle_alpha   90.00
_cell.angle_beta   90.00
_cell.angle_gamma   90.00
#
_symmetry.space_group_name_H-M   'P 1'
#
loop_
_entity.id
_entity.type
_entity.pdbx_description
1 polymer ?
#
loop_
_entity_poly.entity_id
_entity_poly.type
_entity_poly.pdbx_seq_one_letter_code
_entity_poly.pdbx_strand_id
1 'polypeptide(L)'
;MATVTPRTLSGFMELLPAPQQQMERMMEILRTTYSRYGFTPLDTPAIEASEVLLAKGGGETEKQIYRFQKGDADLSLRFDLTVPLAKYVALHYNDLAFPFRRYQIGKVYRGERAQRGRFREFYQADIDIIGDGKLDITNEAEIPSIISVSYTHLTLPTIR
;
A
#
# COMPACT_ATOMS: atom_id res chain seq x y z
N MET A 1 -30.68 20.99 -18.10
CA MET A 1 -29.53 20.48 -17.34
C MET A 1 -28.82 19.46 -18.21
N ALA A 2 -27.49 19.54 -18.34
CA ALA A 2 -26.74 18.53 -19.08
C ALA A 2 -26.77 17.19 -18.29
N THR A 3 -27.18 16.12 -18.94
CA THR A 3 -27.22 14.78 -18.34
C THR A 3 -25.81 14.21 -18.39
N VAL A 4 -25.24 13.85 -17.22
CA VAL A 4 -23.93 13.21 -17.14
C VAL A 4 -24.12 11.69 -17.26
N THR A 5 -23.43 11.06 -18.21
CA THR A 5 -23.43 9.59 -18.31
C THR A 5 -22.48 9.00 -17.26
N PRO A 6 -22.98 8.16 -16.32
CA PRO A 6 -22.14 7.50 -15.33
C PRO A 6 -21.11 6.58 -16.01
N ARG A 7 -19.86 6.65 -15.56
CA ARG A 7 -18.79 5.78 -16.07
C ARG A 7 -17.66 5.66 -15.05
N THR A 8 -17.09 4.48 -14.96
CA THR A 8 -15.84 4.25 -14.22
C THR A 8 -14.63 4.75 -15.04
N LEU A 9 -13.67 5.37 -14.38
CA LEU A 9 -12.42 5.79 -15.02
C LEU A 9 -11.60 4.58 -15.44
N SER A 10 -10.94 4.67 -16.60
CA SER A 10 -10.04 3.62 -17.06
C SER A 10 -8.89 3.36 -16.08
N GLY A 11 -8.73 2.11 -15.66
CA GLY A 11 -7.73 1.71 -14.68
C GLY A 11 -8.15 1.89 -13.21
N PHE A 12 -9.39 2.30 -12.97
CA PHE A 12 -10.00 2.33 -11.64
C PHE A 12 -11.06 1.24 -11.57
N MET A 13 -11.13 0.55 -10.46
CA MET A 13 -12.00 -0.61 -10.29
C MET A 13 -13.13 -0.30 -9.31
N GLU A 14 -14.34 -0.56 -9.74
CA GLU A 14 -15.54 -0.56 -8.90
C GLU A 14 -16.05 -1.98 -8.82
N LEU A 15 -15.96 -2.58 -7.65
CA LEU A 15 -16.44 -3.94 -7.42
C LEU A 15 -17.92 -3.94 -7.05
N LEU A 16 -18.65 -4.88 -7.60
CA LEU A 16 -20.01 -5.18 -7.13
C LEU A 16 -19.96 -5.81 -5.73
N PRO A 17 -21.09 -5.84 -4.96
CA PRO A 17 -21.09 -6.29 -3.58
C PRO A 17 -20.44 -7.66 -3.35
N ALA A 18 -20.72 -8.66 -4.18
CA ALA A 18 -20.20 -10.01 -3.99
C ALA A 18 -18.66 -10.09 -4.19
N PRO A 19 -18.05 -9.58 -5.28
CA PRO A 19 -16.58 -9.48 -5.39
C PRO A 19 -15.97 -8.59 -4.30
N GLN A 20 -16.65 -7.52 -3.85
CA GLN A 20 -16.15 -6.68 -2.75
C GLN A 20 -16.07 -7.47 -1.45
N GLN A 21 -17.06 -8.30 -1.13
CA GLN A 21 -17.00 -9.17 0.05
C GLN A 21 -15.82 -10.16 -0.01
N GLN A 22 -15.49 -10.66 -1.19
CA GLN A 22 -14.31 -11.51 -1.37
C GLN A 22 -13.01 -10.73 -1.13
N MET A 23 -12.92 -9.51 -1.62
CA MET A 23 -11.78 -8.62 -1.37
C MET A 23 -11.61 -8.34 0.13
N GLU A 24 -12.69 -8.01 0.85
CA GLU A 24 -12.65 -7.79 2.30
C GLU A 24 -12.18 -9.04 3.05
N ARG A 25 -12.67 -10.21 2.67
CA ARG A 25 -12.22 -11.48 3.25
C ARG A 25 -10.72 -11.73 3.04
N MET A 26 -10.21 -11.44 1.84
CA MET A 26 -8.78 -11.56 1.55
C MET A 26 -7.96 -10.60 2.42
N MET A 27 -8.39 -9.34 2.53
CA MET A 27 -7.72 -8.36 3.39
C MET A 27 -7.74 -8.77 4.86
N GLU A 28 -8.83 -9.35 5.34
CA GLU A 28 -8.95 -9.83 6.72
C GLU A 28 -8.00 -11.01 7.01
N ILE A 29 -7.85 -11.94 6.08
CA ILE A 29 -6.87 -13.02 6.18
C ILE A 29 -5.44 -12.45 6.32
N LEU A 30 -5.09 -11.47 5.50
CA LEU A 30 -3.78 -10.81 5.56
C LEU A 30 -3.58 -10.09 6.90
N ARG A 31 -4.54 -9.26 7.34
CA ARG A 31 -4.48 -8.56 8.63
C ARG A 31 -4.28 -9.53 9.79
N THR A 32 -5.09 -10.58 9.84
CA THR A 32 -5.02 -11.60 10.88
C THR A 32 -3.69 -12.31 10.87
N THR A 33 -3.20 -12.70 9.70
CA THR A 33 -1.90 -13.38 9.56
C THR A 33 -0.77 -12.47 10.04
N TYR A 34 -0.68 -11.25 9.54
CA TYR A 34 0.39 -10.30 9.91
C TYR A 34 0.37 -9.97 11.41
N SER A 35 -0.81 -9.76 11.99
CA SER A 35 -0.94 -9.51 13.44
C SER A 35 -0.45 -10.69 14.28
N ARG A 36 -0.68 -11.95 13.86
CA ARG A 36 -0.19 -13.15 14.55
C ARG A 36 1.33 -13.24 14.58
N TYR A 37 2.01 -12.64 13.61
CA TYR A 37 3.47 -12.55 13.56
C TYR A 37 4.02 -11.27 14.22
N GLY A 38 3.20 -10.56 15.00
CA GLY A 38 3.61 -9.39 15.77
C GLY A 38 3.76 -8.10 14.97
N PHE A 39 3.18 -8.04 13.77
CA PHE A 39 3.11 -6.78 13.01
C PHE A 39 1.93 -5.95 13.48
N THR A 40 2.17 -4.66 13.70
CA THR A 40 1.14 -3.69 14.08
C THR A 40 0.56 -2.99 12.85
N PRO A 41 -0.74 -2.67 12.84
CA PRO A 41 -1.33 -1.93 11.74
C PRO A 41 -0.79 -0.49 11.68
N LEU A 42 -0.54 -0.02 10.47
CA LEU A 42 -0.23 1.37 10.18
C LEU A 42 -1.10 1.82 9.01
N ASP A 43 -1.53 3.07 9.03
CA ASP A 43 -2.07 3.75 7.86
C ASP A 43 -1.44 5.14 7.74
N THR A 44 -1.11 5.52 6.52
CA THR A 44 -0.57 6.82 6.17
C THR A 44 -1.51 7.52 5.20
N PRO A 45 -1.52 8.85 5.14
CA PRO A 45 -2.38 9.58 4.20
C PRO A 45 -2.18 9.14 2.76
N ALA A 46 -3.26 9.08 1.99
CA ALA A 46 -3.21 8.82 0.55
C ALA A 46 -2.67 10.02 -0.24
N ILE A 47 -2.78 11.22 0.32
CA ILE A 47 -2.28 12.48 -0.25
C ILE A 47 -1.10 12.94 0.60
N GLU A 48 -0.01 13.25 -0.06
CA GLU A 48 1.22 13.75 0.54
C GLU A 48 1.69 15.02 -0.18
N ALA A 49 2.56 15.79 0.46
CA ALA A 49 3.27 16.86 -0.22
C ALA A 49 4.12 16.27 -1.35
N SER A 50 4.09 16.88 -2.53
CA SER A 50 4.82 16.37 -3.70
C SER A 50 6.31 16.22 -3.44
N GLU A 51 6.91 17.15 -2.68
CA GLU A 51 8.32 17.11 -2.30
C GLU A 51 8.71 15.83 -1.53
N VAL A 52 7.80 15.27 -0.72
CA VAL A 52 8.04 14.02 0.02
C VAL A 52 8.11 12.83 -0.93
N LEU A 53 7.13 12.72 -1.83
CA LEU A 53 7.06 11.59 -2.76
C LEU A 53 8.14 11.65 -3.84
N LEU A 54 8.59 12.87 -4.19
CA LEU A 54 9.62 13.12 -5.19
C LEU A 54 11.03 13.20 -4.59
N ALA A 55 11.18 13.11 -3.26
CA ALA A 55 12.49 13.22 -2.59
C ALA A 55 13.53 12.20 -3.09
N LYS A 56 13.09 11.05 -3.54
CA LYS A 56 13.94 10.02 -4.19
C LYS A 56 14.05 10.23 -5.72
N GLY A 57 13.78 11.44 -6.18
CA GLY A 57 13.52 11.84 -7.54
C GLY A 57 14.38 11.24 -8.64
N GLY A 58 13.80 11.19 -9.81
CA GLY A 58 14.39 10.79 -11.09
C GLY A 58 13.77 9.53 -11.70
N GLY A 59 13.49 9.61 -12.97
CA GLY A 59 13.11 8.49 -13.80
C GLY A 59 11.62 8.38 -14.12
N GLU A 60 11.20 7.18 -14.53
CA GLU A 60 9.83 6.92 -14.98
C GLU A 60 8.78 7.01 -13.86
N THR A 61 9.17 6.78 -12.62
CA THR A 61 8.28 6.82 -11.45
C THR A 61 7.66 8.20 -11.28
N GLU A 62 8.43 9.26 -11.47
CA GLU A 62 7.96 10.64 -11.36
C GLU A 62 6.84 10.95 -12.36
N LYS A 63 6.93 10.40 -13.59
CA LYS A 63 5.91 10.58 -14.63
C LYS A 63 4.59 9.86 -14.31
N GLN A 64 4.63 8.90 -13.40
CA GLN A 64 3.48 8.08 -13.03
C GLN A 64 2.80 8.56 -11.75
N ILE A 65 3.38 9.53 -11.04
CA ILE A 65 2.78 10.11 -9.84
C ILE A 65 1.63 11.04 -10.24
N TYR A 66 0.46 10.84 -9.64
CA TYR A 66 -0.64 11.79 -9.76
C TYR A 66 -0.37 13.01 -8.91
N ARG A 67 -0.10 14.13 -9.56
CA ARG A 67 0.22 15.42 -8.94
C ARG A 67 -0.86 16.44 -9.24
N PHE A 68 -1.20 17.27 -8.25
CA PHE A 68 -2.22 18.30 -8.38
C PHE A 68 -1.98 19.43 -7.38
N GLN A 69 -2.57 20.59 -7.65
CA GLN A 69 -2.52 21.73 -6.75
C GLN A 69 -3.85 21.92 -6.05
N LYS A 70 -3.80 22.31 -4.78
CA LYS A 70 -4.95 22.75 -3.99
C LYS A 70 -4.59 24.04 -3.24
N GLY A 71 -5.06 25.18 -3.73
CA GLY A 71 -4.54 26.49 -3.29
C GLY A 71 -3.05 26.58 -3.59
N ASP A 72 -2.25 26.95 -2.60
CA ASP A 72 -0.79 27.06 -2.72
C ASP A 72 -0.06 25.73 -2.46
N ALA A 73 -0.79 24.66 -2.09
CA ALA A 73 -0.21 23.36 -1.78
C ALA A 73 -0.02 22.51 -3.05
N ASP A 74 1.20 22.04 -3.26
CA ASP A 74 1.58 21.09 -4.30
C ASP A 74 1.51 19.67 -3.71
N LEU A 75 0.53 18.89 -4.16
CA LEU A 75 0.12 17.63 -3.58
C LEU A 75 0.22 16.49 -4.59
N SER A 76 0.43 15.28 -4.08
CA SER A 76 0.44 14.08 -4.91
C SER A 76 -0.26 12.92 -4.22
N LEU A 77 -0.82 12.01 -5.01
CA LEU A 77 -1.30 10.71 -4.52
C LEU A 77 -0.11 9.77 -4.34
N ARG A 78 -0.09 9.01 -3.24
CA ARG A 78 0.97 8.04 -2.93
C ARG A 78 1.08 6.99 -4.04
N PHE A 79 2.30 6.80 -4.52
CA PHE A 79 2.65 5.82 -5.56
C PHE A 79 2.84 4.40 -4.99
N ASP A 80 3.31 4.34 -3.75
CA ASP A 80 3.54 3.14 -2.94
C ASP A 80 3.27 3.44 -1.45
N LEU A 81 3.51 2.46 -0.59
CA LEU A 81 3.40 2.62 0.86
C LEU A 81 4.78 2.81 1.53
N THR A 82 5.87 2.69 0.77
CA THR A 82 7.25 2.72 1.28
C THR A 82 7.73 4.13 1.57
N VAL A 83 7.53 5.07 0.64
CA VAL A 83 7.95 6.47 0.85
C VAL A 83 7.17 7.13 2.00
N PRO A 84 5.82 6.99 2.08
CA PRO A 84 5.07 7.45 3.24
C PRO A 84 5.52 6.81 4.56
N LEU A 85 5.90 5.53 4.55
CA LEU A 85 6.47 4.86 5.73
C LEU A 85 7.80 5.48 6.14
N ALA A 86 8.71 5.73 5.21
CA ALA A 86 9.99 6.35 5.51
C ALA A 86 9.81 7.73 6.17
N LYS A 87 8.90 8.55 5.63
CA LYS A 87 8.51 9.83 6.26
C LYS A 87 7.95 9.62 7.68
N TYR A 88 7.03 8.65 7.83
CA TYR A 88 6.41 8.36 9.12
C TYR A 88 7.44 7.97 10.18
N VAL A 89 8.36 7.06 9.84
CA VAL A 89 9.43 6.63 10.75
C VAL A 89 10.35 7.79 11.12
N ALA A 90 10.73 8.61 10.16
CA ALA A 90 11.56 9.79 10.42
C ALA A 90 10.87 10.80 11.35
N LEU A 91 9.56 11.01 11.17
CA LEU A 91 8.78 11.95 11.98
C LEU A 91 8.56 11.45 13.41
N HIS A 92 8.34 10.15 13.59
CA HIS A 92 7.97 9.52 14.86
C HIS A 92 9.08 8.65 15.46
N TYR A 93 10.33 8.86 15.04
CA TYR A 93 11.47 8.02 15.43
C TYR A 93 11.57 7.80 16.93
N ASN A 94 11.39 8.84 17.73
CA ASN A 94 11.49 8.79 19.19
C ASN A 94 10.27 8.15 19.88
N ASP A 95 9.16 7.98 19.16
CA ASP A 95 7.92 7.39 19.67
C ASP A 95 7.81 5.90 19.31
N LEU A 96 8.69 5.40 18.43
CA LEU A 96 8.65 4.03 17.93
C LEU A 96 9.56 3.11 18.73
N ALA A 97 9.09 1.89 18.99
CA ALA A 97 9.93 0.82 19.51
C ALA A 97 10.57 0.01 18.37
N PHE A 98 11.88 -0.18 18.42
CA PHE A 98 12.63 -0.94 17.41
C PHE A 98 13.02 -2.34 17.92
N PRO A 99 13.05 -3.37 17.06
CA PRO A 99 12.68 -3.34 15.65
C PRO A 99 11.19 -3.04 15.46
N PHE A 100 10.88 -2.01 14.67
CA PHE A 100 9.51 -1.63 14.36
C PHE A 100 8.94 -2.55 13.28
N ARG A 101 7.91 -3.32 13.64
CA ARG A 101 7.23 -4.29 12.77
C ARG A 101 5.86 -3.75 12.43
N ARG A 102 5.64 -3.42 11.17
CA ARG A 102 4.35 -2.86 10.74
C ARG A 102 3.78 -3.60 9.53
N TYR A 103 2.47 -3.57 9.39
CA TYR A 103 1.82 -3.86 8.11
C TYR A 103 0.91 -2.69 7.70
N GLN A 104 0.72 -2.54 6.41
CA GLN A 104 -0.24 -1.60 5.85
C GLN A 104 -0.92 -2.22 4.64
N ILE A 105 -2.26 -2.15 4.60
CA ILE A 105 -3.06 -2.54 3.45
C ILE A 105 -3.79 -1.29 2.99
N GLY A 106 -3.39 -0.73 1.87
CA GLY A 106 -3.91 0.55 1.41
C GLY A 106 -3.87 0.70 -0.09
N LYS A 107 -4.70 1.61 -0.61
CA LYS A 107 -4.71 1.96 -2.03
C LYS A 107 -3.49 2.80 -2.39
N VAL A 108 -2.93 2.52 -3.55
CA VAL A 108 -1.85 3.28 -4.19
C VAL A 108 -2.25 3.65 -5.61
N TYR A 109 -1.58 4.64 -6.19
CA TYR A 109 -2.00 5.30 -7.42
C TYR A 109 -0.83 5.42 -8.39
N ARG A 110 -0.96 4.82 -9.59
CA ARG A 110 0.06 4.85 -10.63
C ARG A 110 -0.51 5.27 -11.96
N GLY A 111 0.02 6.35 -12.54
CA GLY A 111 -0.40 6.91 -13.82
C GLY A 111 0.00 6.07 -15.04
N GLU A 112 0.28 4.79 -14.87
CA GLU A 112 0.63 3.88 -15.95
C GLU A 112 -0.51 3.68 -16.97
N ARG A 113 -0.15 3.18 -18.16
CA ARG A 113 -1.15 2.74 -19.11
C ARG A 113 -1.92 1.56 -18.54
N ALA A 114 -3.22 1.75 -18.33
CA ALA A 114 -4.10 0.68 -17.85
C ALA A 114 -4.12 -0.49 -18.84
N GLN A 115 -3.92 -1.71 -18.34
CA GLN A 115 -3.98 -2.95 -19.09
C GLN A 115 -4.44 -4.09 -18.20
N ARG A 116 -4.69 -5.27 -18.77
CA ARG A 116 -5.19 -6.42 -18.00
C ARG A 116 -4.23 -6.75 -16.84
N GLY A 117 -4.75 -6.74 -15.60
CA GLY A 117 -3.96 -6.98 -14.39
C GLY A 117 -3.13 -5.79 -13.90
N ARG A 118 -3.17 -4.63 -14.58
CA ARG A 118 -2.52 -3.39 -14.15
C ARG A 118 -3.53 -2.26 -14.05
N PHE A 119 -3.80 -1.86 -12.82
CA PHE A 119 -4.73 -0.80 -12.49
C PHE A 119 -3.97 0.48 -12.12
N ARG A 120 -4.66 1.61 -12.24
CA ARG A 120 -4.16 2.93 -11.81
C ARG A 120 -4.43 3.20 -10.32
N GLU A 121 -5.44 2.55 -9.78
CA GLU A 121 -5.71 2.47 -8.35
C GLU A 121 -5.80 0.99 -7.97
N PHE A 122 -5.02 0.56 -6.98
CA PHE A 122 -5.05 -0.81 -6.50
C PHE A 122 -4.55 -0.90 -5.06
N TYR A 123 -4.85 -2.01 -4.38
CA TYR A 123 -4.35 -2.26 -3.04
C TYR A 123 -2.93 -2.83 -3.06
N GLN A 124 -2.06 -2.27 -2.22
CA GLN A 124 -0.84 -2.92 -1.75
C GLN A 124 -1.05 -3.45 -0.33
N ALA A 125 -0.43 -4.58 -0.03
CA ALA A 125 -0.38 -5.17 1.30
C ALA A 125 1.08 -5.40 1.65
N ASP A 126 1.64 -4.47 2.38
CA ASP A 126 3.07 -4.43 2.71
C ASP A 126 3.29 -4.79 4.17
N ILE A 127 4.35 -5.57 4.43
CA ILE A 127 4.89 -5.81 5.77
C ILE A 127 6.36 -5.41 5.79
N ASP A 128 6.77 -4.69 6.82
CA ASP A 128 8.16 -4.23 6.97
C ASP A 128 8.64 -4.41 8.40
N ILE A 129 9.94 -4.68 8.53
CA ILE A 129 10.68 -4.70 9.79
C ILE A 129 11.78 -3.66 9.69
N ILE A 130 11.73 -2.65 10.53
CA ILE A 130 12.70 -1.55 10.53
C ILE A 130 13.53 -1.66 11.80
N GLY A 131 14.84 -1.81 11.64
CA GLY A 131 15.81 -1.81 12.74
C GLY A 131 16.35 -0.41 13.02
N ASP A 132 16.88 -0.24 14.23
CA ASP A 132 17.67 0.91 14.61
C ASP A 132 19.15 0.52 14.66
N GLY A 133 19.93 0.98 13.67
CA GLY A 133 21.35 0.70 13.48
C GLY A 133 21.63 -0.71 12.98
N LYS A 134 21.13 -1.77 13.63
CA LYS A 134 21.35 -3.16 13.24
C LYS A 134 20.04 -3.94 13.19
N LEU A 135 19.88 -4.72 12.14
CA LEU A 135 18.79 -5.68 12.00
C LEU A 135 19.37 -7.07 11.70
N ASP A 136 18.91 -8.09 12.43
CA ASP A 136 19.35 -9.46 12.22
C ASP A 136 18.87 -10.01 10.88
N ILE A 137 19.74 -10.73 10.17
CA ILE A 137 19.44 -11.29 8.84
C ILE A 137 18.29 -12.29 8.85
N THR A 138 17.97 -12.89 9.99
CA THR A 138 16.83 -13.80 10.14
C THR A 138 15.49 -13.13 9.82
N ASN A 139 15.38 -11.81 9.98
CA ASN A 139 14.20 -11.05 9.59
C ASN A 139 13.92 -11.14 8.08
N GLU A 140 14.95 -11.22 7.23
CA GLU A 140 14.77 -11.39 5.79
C GLU A 140 14.20 -12.78 5.46
N ALA A 141 14.56 -13.82 6.21
CA ALA A 141 14.02 -15.17 6.03
C ALA A 141 12.59 -15.31 6.58
N GLU A 142 12.25 -14.55 7.62
CA GLU A 142 10.92 -14.56 8.22
C GLU A 142 9.84 -14.01 7.25
N ILE A 143 10.12 -12.92 6.55
CA ILE A 143 9.16 -12.28 5.64
C ILE A 143 8.59 -13.25 4.57
N PRO A 144 9.40 -13.97 3.78
CA PRO A 144 8.89 -14.95 2.83
C PRO A 144 8.06 -16.07 3.50
N SER A 145 8.42 -16.49 4.72
CA SER A 145 7.68 -17.50 5.47
C SER A 145 6.27 -17.02 5.82
N ILE A 146 6.14 -15.79 6.29
CA ILE A 146 4.85 -15.15 6.60
C ILE A 146 3.99 -15.02 5.33
N ILE A 147 4.59 -14.62 4.22
CA ILE A 147 3.89 -14.52 2.93
C ILE A 147 3.39 -15.91 2.50
N SER A 148 4.21 -16.97 2.64
CA SER A 148 3.82 -18.35 2.33
C SER A 148 2.60 -18.80 3.14
N VAL A 149 2.57 -18.51 4.45
CA VAL A 149 1.42 -18.79 5.31
C VAL A 149 0.18 -18.01 4.85
N SER A 150 0.34 -16.73 4.51
CA SER A 150 -0.75 -15.91 3.99
C SER A 150 -1.36 -16.50 2.72
N TYR A 151 -0.52 -16.92 1.77
CA TYR A 151 -0.97 -17.58 0.53
C TYR A 151 -1.69 -18.90 0.79
N THR A 152 -1.22 -19.68 1.75
CA THR A 152 -1.89 -20.95 2.15
C THR A 152 -3.33 -20.68 2.58
N HIS A 153 -3.55 -19.66 3.42
CA HIS A 153 -4.90 -19.29 3.87
C HIS A 153 -5.77 -18.65 2.78
N LEU A 154 -5.17 -17.97 1.81
CA LEU A 154 -5.89 -17.37 0.67
C LEU A 154 -6.30 -18.43 -0.38
N THR A 155 -5.50 -19.48 -0.58
CA THR A 155 -5.69 -20.41 -1.70
C THR A 155 -6.39 -21.72 -1.30
N LEU A 156 -6.25 -22.19 -0.07
CA LEU A 156 -6.91 -23.42 0.40
C LEU A 156 -8.45 -23.44 0.23
N PRO A 157 -9.18 -22.33 0.39
CA PRO A 157 -10.62 -22.31 0.13
C PRO A 157 -11.00 -22.42 -1.35
N THR A 158 -10.06 -22.24 -2.27
CA THR A 158 -10.33 -22.26 -3.73
C THR A 158 -10.10 -23.62 -4.38
N ILE A 159 -9.63 -24.60 -3.62
CA ILE A 159 -9.37 -25.98 -4.10
C ILE A 159 -10.54 -26.94 -3.76
N ARG A 160 -11.67 -26.42 -3.26
CA ARG A 160 -12.89 -27.22 -2.99
C ARG A 160 -13.97 -26.94 -4.03
#